data_11a3d2e06e298cef5c00716c89e09183
#
_entry.id   11a3d2e06e298cef5c00716c89e09183
#
_cell.length_a   1.000
_cell.length_b   1.000
_cell.length_c   1.000
_cell.angle_alpha   90.00
_cell.angle_beta   90.00
_cell.angle_gamma   90.00
#
_symmetry.space_group_name_H-M   'P 1'
#
loop_
_entity.id
_entity.type
_entity.pdbx_description
1 polymer ?
#
loop_
_entity_poly.entity_id
_entity_poly.type
_entity_poly.pdbx_seq_one_letter_code
_entity_poly.pdbx_strand_id
1 'polypeptide(L)'
;MNILYSQSHLSLNYKVVFSILFILNPTVASLLILFFLSGKSCKVNHVFLGMILSAYVSLINVTKVPVNDLESYLEYFSAAGDMPLYEYLFYWNKYKAGVESLKEPAYAVFSYFSYHILGGNQKAFVFLFSFLIYNLYFLSLYKVCRFLKLN
;
A
#
# COMPACT_ATOMS: atom_id res chain seq x y z
N MET A 1 -6.57 41.68 14.52
CA MET A 1 -5.27 41.46 13.91
C MET A 1 -5.25 40.02 13.34
N ASN A 2 -5.68 39.89 12.08
CA ASN A 2 -5.82 38.57 11.42
C ASN A 2 -4.47 38.17 10.90
N ILE A 3 -3.79 37.26 11.63
CA ILE A 3 -2.59 36.63 11.13
C ILE A 3 -3.09 35.55 10.12
N LEU A 4 -3.06 35.96 8.86
CA LEU A 4 -3.18 35.04 7.73
C LEU A 4 -2.02 34.06 7.80
N TYR A 5 -2.24 32.89 8.39
CA TYR A 5 -1.34 31.76 8.29
C TYR A 5 -1.26 31.37 6.81
N SER A 6 -0.24 31.88 6.12
CA SER A 6 0.14 31.39 4.80
C SER A 6 0.38 29.89 4.92
N GLN A 7 -0.55 29.11 4.41
CA GLN A 7 -0.37 27.67 4.28
C GLN A 7 0.68 27.46 3.20
N SER A 8 1.95 27.31 3.60
CA SER A 8 2.99 26.88 2.67
C SER A 8 2.72 25.42 2.30
N HIS A 9 1.90 25.22 1.27
CA HIS A 9 1.84 23.91 0.62
C HIS A 9 3.24 23.60 0.09
N LEU A 10 3.67 22.37 0.30
CA LEU A 10 4.89 21.87 -0.36
C LEU A 10 4.71 22.15 -1.85
N SER A 11 5.57 22.99 -2.42
CA SER A 11 5.43 23.38 -3.82
C SER A 11 5.49 22.14 -4.71
N LEU A 12 4.87 22.18 -5.86
CA LEU A 12 4.87 21.08 -6.84
C LEU A 12 6.29 20.57 -7.11
N ASN A 13 7.26 21.45 -7.14
CA ASN A 13 8.66 21.14 -7.40
C ASN A 13 9.26 20.20 -6.34
N TYR A 14 8.97 20.41 -5.05
CA TYR A 14 9.45 19.50 -4.01
C TYR A 14 8.81 18.10 -4.10
N LYS A 15 7.55 18.04 -4.46
CA LYS A 15 6.88 16.73 -4.66
C LYS A 15 7.52 15.95 -5.79
N VAL A 16 7.83 16.61 -6.90
CA VAL A 16 8.51 15.99 -8.04
C VAL A 16 9.92 15.54 -7.66
N VAL A 17 10.70 16.39 -7.00
CA VAL A 17 12.07 16.04 -6.55
C VAL A 17 12.05 14.86 -5.59
N PHE A 18 11.16 14.85 -4.61
CA PHE A 18 11.04 13.72 -3.68
C PHE A 18 10.57 12.44 -4.37
N SER A 19 9.69 12.53 -5.36
CA SER A 19 9.28 11.37 -6.14
C SER A 19 10.43 10.78 -6.94
N ILE A 20 11.23 11.61 -7.59
CA ILE A 20 12.44 11.17 -8.32
C ILE A 20 13.45 10.54 -7.35
N LEU A 21 13.74 11.19 -6.23
CA LEU A 21 14.63 10.64 -5.21
C LEU A 21 14.13 9.31 -4.66
N PHE A 22 12.82 9.16 -4.50
CA PHE A 22 12.21 7.92 -4.03
C PHE A 22 12.40 6.79 -5.04
N ILE A 23 12.30 7.05 -6.33
CA ILE A 23 12.58 6.06 -7.38
C ILE A 23 14.05 5.65 -7.37
N LEU A 24 14.97 6.59 -7.16
CA LEU A 24 16.41 6.32 -7.14
C LEU A 24 16.86 5.59 -5.86
N ASN A 25 16.41 6.05 -4.72
CA ASN A 25 16.73 5.44 -3.43
C ASN A 25 15.63 5.73 -2.39
N PRO A 26 14.70 4.80 -2.20
CA PRO A 26 13.55 5.01 -1.31
C PRO A 26 13.93 5.22 0.15
N THR A 27 15.03 4.63 0.63
CA THR A 27 15.49 4.81 2.01
C THR A 27 15.98 6.23 2.25
N VAL A 28 16.86 6.73 1.37
CA VAL A 28 17.39 8.10 1.46
C VAL A 28 16.27 9.11 1.30
N ALA A 29 15.37 8.91 0.33
CA ALA A 29 14.22 9.80 0.13
C ALA A 29 13.31 9.86 1.36
N SER A 30 13.01 8.72 1.99
CA SER A 30 12.18 8.66 3.19
C SER A 30 12.83 9.37 4.37
N LEU A 31 14.14 9.19 4.58
CA LEU A 31 14.90 9.89 5.62
C LEU A 31 14.95 11.40 5.38
N LEU A 32 15.18 11.84 4.14
CA LEU A 32 15.18 13.26 3.78
C LEU A 32 13.81 13.88 3.99
N ILE A 33 12.73 13.18 3.63
CA ILE A 33 11.37 13.65 3.87
C ILE A 33 11.14 13.81 5.37
N LEU A 34 11.46 12.81 6.18
CA LEU A 34 11.30 12.89 7.64
C LEU A 34 12.13 14.03 8.24
N PHE A 35 13.37 14.21 7.81
CA PHE A 35 14.24 15.30 8.25
C PHE A 35 13.66 16.67 7.85
N PHE A 36 13.19 16.81 6.61
CA PHE A 36 12.62 18.06 6.13
C PHE A 36 11.33 18.42 6.87
N LEU A 37 10.57 17.40 7.30
CA LEU A 37 9.34 17.57 8.06
C LEU A 37 9.59 17.93 9.53
N SER A 38 10.67 17.41 10.13
CA SER A 38 11.01 17.70 11.53
C SER A 38 11.53 19.12 11.73
N GLY A 39 12.09 19.74 10.69
CA GLY A 39 12.79 21.04 10.80
C GLY A 39 11.95 22.29 10.59
N LYS A 40 10.71 22.21 10.13
CA LYS A 40 9.88 23.39 9.86
C LYS A 40 8.40 23.08 10.12
N SER A 41 7.65 24.07 10.61
CA SER A 41 6.19 24.01 10.71
C SER A 41 5.52 24.02 9.30
N CYS A 42 6.00 23.17 8.40
CA CYS A 42 5.35 22.92 7.12
C CYS A 42 4.08 22.09 7.38
N LYS A 43 2.94 22.60 7.00
CA LYS A 43 1.72 21.77 6.90
C LYS A 43 1.95 20.76 5.79
N VAL A 44 2.49 19.62 6.16
CA VAL A 44 2.70 18.51 5.25
C VAL A 44 1.36 17.99 4.78
N ASN A 45 1.29 17.70 3.50
CA ASN A 45 0.18 16.93 2.99
C ASN A 45 0.33 15.48 3.53
N HIS A 46 -0.34 15.20 4.66
CA HIS A 46 -0.29 13.89 5.33
C HIS A 46 -0.66 12.74 4.40
N VAL A 47 -1.52 12.98 3.41
CA VAL A 47 -1.86 11.98 2.39
C VAL A 47 -0.64 11.65 1.55
N PHE A 48 0.09 12.66 1.06
CA PHE A 48 1.31 12.45 0.28
C PHE A 48 2.39 11.72 1.09
N LEU A 49 2.58 12.10 2.35
CA LEU A 49 3.50 11.40 3.24
C LEU A 49 3.09 9.93 3.45
N GLY A 50 1.81 9.69 3.70
CA GLY A 50 1.26 8.34 3.83
C GLY A 50 1.51 7.49 2.59
N MET A 51 1.31 8.05 1.39
CA MET A 51 1.59 7.36 0.12
C MET A 51 3.06 6.98 -0.01
N ILE A 52 4.01 7.88 0.30
CA ILE A 52 5.43 7.59 0.21
C ILE A 52 5.84 6.51 1.22
N LEU A 53 5.39 6.61 2.46
CA LEU A 53 5.69 5.61 3.48
C LEU A 53 5.08 4.25 3.12
N SER A 54 3.86 4.24 2.59
CA SER A 54 3.22 3.01 2.10
C SER A 54 4.02 2.37 0.96
N ALA A 55 4.47 3.16 -0.01
CA ALA A 55 5.28 2.68 -1.11
C ALA A 55 6.63 2.12 -0.62
N TYR A 56 7.28 2.79 0.34
CA TYR A 56 8.53 2.33 0.93
C TYR A 56 8.38 0.97 1.65
N VAL A 57 7.38 0.85 2.52
CA VAL A 57 7.12 -0.42 3.23
C VAL A 57 6.74 -1.53 2.24
N SER A 58 6.00 -1.20 1.19
CA SER A 58 5.62 -2.17 0.15
C SER A 58 6.82 -2.67 -0.64
N LEU A 59 7.81 -1.81 -0.95
CA LEU A 59 9.07 -2.22 -1.56
C LEU A 59 9.85 -3.17 -0.66
N ILE A 60 9.90 -2.91 0.66
CA ILE A 60 10.52 -3.85 1.61
C ILE A 60 9.80 -5.20 1.59
N ASN A 61 8.46 -5.20 1.55
CA ASN A 61 7.71 -6.45 1.52
C ASN A 61 7.98 -7.29 0.26
N VAL A 62 8.23 -6.67 -0.88
CA VAL A 62 8.59 -7.36 -2.14
C VAL A 62 9.93 -8.11 -2.02
N THR A 63 10.84 -7.65 -1.15
CA THR A 63 12.15 -8.29 -0.97
C THR A 63 12.13 -9.45 0.03
N LYS A 64 11.01 -9.64 0.75
CA LYS A 64 10.89 -10.74 1.71
C LYS A 64 10.75 -12.08 1.00
N VAL A 65 11.36 -13.09 1.58
CA VAL A 65 11.13 -14.46 1.15
C VAL A 65 9.71 -14.87 1.59
N PRO A 66 8.89 -15.39 0.67
CA PRO A 66 7.57 -15.89 1.03
C PRO A 66 7.68 -17.05 2.02
N VAL A 67 7.04 -16.93 3.16
CA VAL A 67 6.95 -17.99 4.17
C VAL A 67 5.55 -18.02 4.77
N ASN A 68 5.08 -19.19 5.18
CA ASN A 68 3.78 -19.36 5.84
C ASN A 68 2.61 -18.76 5.04
N ASP A 69 1.91 -17.80 5.64
CA ASP A 69 0.71 -17.20 5.05
C ASP A 69 0.97 -16.50 3.72
N LEU A 70 2.11 -15.81 3.58
CA LEU A 70 2.44 -15.12 2.33
C LEU A 70 2.63 -16.10 1.17
N GLU A 71 3.27 -17.25 1.42
CA GLU A 71 3.41 -18.32 0.43
C GLU A 71 2.05 -18.83 -0.02
N SER A 72 1.17 -19.13 0.93
CA SER A 72 -0.21 -19.56 0.64
C SER A 72 -1.00 -18.51 -0.16
N TYR A 73 -0.85 -17.22 0.15
CA TYR A 73 -1.49 -16.16 -0.61
C TYR A 73 -0.94 -16.04 -2.04
N LEU A 74 0.35 -16.27 -2.25
CA LEU A 74 0.96 -16.23 -3.59
C LEU A 74 0.61 -17.46 -4.43
N GLU A 75 0.49 -18.63 -3.83
CA GLU A 75 -0.03 -19.83 -4.50
C GLU A 75 -1.46 -19.58 -4.99
N TYR A 76 -2.30 -19.03 -4.11
CA TYR A 76 -3.67 -18.69 -4.46
C TYR A 76 -3.73 -17.63 -5.56
N PHE A 77 -2.91 -16.57 -5.50
CA PHE A 77 -2.80 -15.58 -6.57
C PHE A 77 -2.42 -16.22 -7.91
N SER A 78 -1.46 -17.16 -7.90
CA SER A 78 -1.00 -17.82 -9.13
C SER A 78 -2.08 -18.72 -9.75
N ALA A 79 -2.90 -19.35 -8.93
CA ALA A 79 -4.01 -20.20 -9.39
C ALA A 79 -5.07 -19.43 -10.19
N ALA A 80 -5.12 -18.10 -10.07
CA ALA A 80 -6.04 -17.27 -10.83
C ALA A 80 -5.81 -17.30 -12.35
N GLY A 81 -4.63 -17.73 -12.79
CA GLY A 81 -4.32 -17.87 -14.21
C GLY A 81 -4.90 -19.10 -14.87
N ASP A 82 -5.20 -20.12 -14.09
CA ASP A 82 -5.53 -21.45 -14.59
C ASP A 82 -7.04 -21.74 -14.58
N MET A 83 -7.86 -20.84 -14.03
CA MET A 83 -9.28 -21.09 -13.85
C MET A 83 -10.14 -19.83 -14.02
N PRO A 84 -11.42 -19.99 -14.43
CA PRO A 84 -12.35 -18.88 -14.51
C PRO A 84 -12.70 -18.34 -13.11
N LEU A 85 -13.14 -17.07 -13.04
CA LEU A 85 -13.46 -16.39 -11.80
C LEU A 85 -14.38 -17.21 -10.87
N TYR A 86 -15.38 -17.84 -11.43
CA TYR A 86 -16.32 -18.65 -10.67
C TYR A 86 -15.64 -19.80 -9.93
N GLU A 87 -14.80 -20.57 -10.64
CA GLU A 87 -14.06 -21.69 -10.03
C GLU A 87 -13.02 -21.18 -9.06
N TYR A 88 -12.35 -20.07 -9.36
CA TYR A 88 -11.37 -19.44 -8.51
C TYR A 88 -11.95 -18.99 -7.17
N LEU A 89 -13.14 -18.40 -7.17
CA LEU A 89 -13.81 -17.99 -5.93
C LEU A 89 -14.11 -19.16 -4.99
N PHE A 90 -14.33 -20.36 -5.54
CA PHE A 90 -14.58 -21.57 -4.76
C PHE A 90 -13.33 -22.42 -4.52
N TYR A 91 -12.24 -22.17 -5.25
CA TYR A 91 -10.99 -22.95 -5.18
C TYR A 91 -10.39 -23.00 -3.78
N TRP A 92 -10.29 -21.87 -3.11
CA TRP A 92 -9.74 -21.76 -1.77
C TRP A 92 -10.52 -22.57 -0.72
N ASN A 93 -11.82 -22.64 -0.87
CA ASN A 93 -12.69 -23.37 0.04
C ASN A 93 -12.51 -24.90 -0.12
N LYS A 94 -12.35 -25.35 -1.34
CA LYS A 94 -12.21 -26.77 -1.66
C LYS A 94 -10.86 -27.34 -1.22
N TYR A 95 -9.81 -26.54 -1.30
CA TYR A 95 -8.44 -27.00 -1.08
C TYR A 95 -8.01 -27.04 0.39
N LYS A 96 -8.42 -26.10 1.22
CA LYS A 96 -7.89 -25.96 2.60
C LYS A 96 -8.76 -26.43 3.74
N ALA A 97 -10.06 -26.60 3.59
CA ALA A 97 -10.88 -26.79 4.78
C ALA A 97 -12.10 -27.70 4.68
N GLY A 98 -12.50 -28.22 3.54
CA GLY A 98 -13.79 -28.89 3.42
C GLY A 98 -14.99 -28.05 3.86
N VAL A 99 -14.83 -26.73 3.96
CA VAL A 99 -15.83 -25.77 4.43
C VAL A 99 -16.32 -24.95 3.23
N GLU A 100 -17.62 -24.96 3.02
CA GLU A 100 -18.28 -24.29 1.88
C GLU A 100 -18.36 -22.76 1.97
N SER A 101 -17.65 -22.11 2.89
CA SER A 101 -17.69 -20.65 3.06
C SER A 101 -16.47 -19.94 2.50
N LEU A 102 -16.69 -18.91 1.67
CA LEU A 102 -15.68 -17.98 1.24
C LEU A 102 -15.06 -17.25 2.45
N LYS A 103 -13.85 -17.65 2.85
CA LYS A 103 -13.19 -17.02 4.02
C LYS A 103 -12.78 -15.56 3.78
N GLU A 104 -12.36 -15.22 2.57
CA GLU A 104 -11.82 -13.89 2.24
C GLU A 104 -12.26 -13.43 0.84
N PRO A 105 -13.56 -13.18 0.63
CA PRO A 105 -14.07 -12.89 -0.72
C PRO A 105 -13.46 -11.63 -1.34
N ALA A 106 -13.16 -10.63 -0.53
CA ALA A 106 -12.53 -9.40 -1.02
C ALA A 106 -11.10 -9.65 -1.53
N TYR A 107 -10.33 -10.51 -0.82
CA TYR A 107 -9.01 -10.91 -1.28
C TYR A 107 -9.09 -11.72 -2.57
N ALA A 108 -10.01 -12.66 -2.65
CA ALA A 108 -10.18 -13.51 -3.84
C ALA A 108 -10.48 -12.66 -5.10
N VAL A 109 -11.45 -11.77 -5.02
CA VAL A 109 -11.79 -10.86 -6.12
C VAL A 109 -10.59 -9.98 -6.49
N PHE A 110 -9.94 -9.37 -5.50
CA PHE A 110 -8.78 -8.51 -5.73
C PHE A 110 -7.61 -9.28 -6.36
N SER A 111 -7.29 -10.48 -5.87
CA SER A 111 -6.24 -11.36 -6.42
C SER A 111 -6.48 -11.72 -7.86
N TYR A 112 -7.71 -12.15 -8.19
CA TYR A 112 -8.08 -12.55 -9.54
C TYR A 112 -7.87 -11.42 -10.56
N PHE A 113 -8.44 -10.25 -10.28
CA PHE A 113 -8.28 -9.10 -11.18
C PHE A 113 -6.82 -8.62 -11.22
N SER A 114 -6.14 -8.61 -10.09
CA SER A 114 -4.72 -8.23 -10.06
C SER A 114 -3.86 -9.17 -10.88
N TYR A 115 -4.14 -10.48 -10.86
CA TYR A 115 -3.41 -11.45 -11.69
C TYR A 115 -3.50 -11.07 -13.19
N HIS A 116 -4.70 -10.83 -13.68
CA HIS A 116 -4.90 -10.52 -15.09
C HIS A 116 -4.34 -9.14 -15.49
N ILE A 117 -4.41 -8.15 -14.59
CA ILE A 117 -3.83 -6.80 -14.83
C ILE A 117 -2.30 -6.83 -14.79
N LEU A 118 -1.72 -7.58 -13.84
CA LEU A 118 -0.28 -7.61 -13.61
C LEU A 118 0.44 -8.74 -14.38
N GLY A 119 -0.28 -9.52 -15.20
CA GLY A 119 0.26 -10.62 -15.96
C GLY A 119 0.89 -11.71 -15.09
N GLY A 120 0.32 -12.01 -13.93
CA GLY A 120 0.82 -13.02 -13.00
C GLY A 120 2.08 -12.63 -12.22
N ASN A 121 2.52 -11.39 -12.28
CA ASN A 121 3.72 -10.93 -11.59
C ASN A 121 3.50 -10.87 -10.05
N GLN A 122 3.96 -11.87 -9.33
CA GLN A 122 3.82 -11.99 -7.88
C GLN A 122 4.45 -10.80 -7.12
N LYS A 123 5.61 -10.29 -7.57
CA LYS A 123 6.27 -9.15 -6.91
C LYS A 123 5.45 -7.88 -7.04
N ALA A 124 4.91 -7.64 -8.23
CA ALA A 124 4.02 -6.51 -8.47
C ALA A 124 2.72 -6.64 -7.65
N PHE A 125 2.19 -7.85 -7.50
CA PHE A 125 1.04 -8.13 -6.66
C PHE A 125 1.32 -7.84 -5.18
N VAL A 126 2.43 -8.34 -4.62
CA VAL A 126 2.82 -8.07 -3.22
C VAL A 126 2.99 -6.56 -2.99
N PHE A 127 3.62 -5.87 -3.95
CA PHE A 127 3.75 -4.41 -3.87
C PHE A 127 2.38 -3.73 -3.84
N LEU A 128 1.52 -4.00 -4.81
CA LEU A 128 0.20 -3.38 -4.94
C LEU A 128 -0.68 -3.64 -3.72
N PHE A 129 -0.74 -4.88 -3.27
CA PHE A 129 -1.54 -5.29 -2.11
C PHE A 129 -1.06 -4.60 -0.82
N SER A 130 0.24 -4.66 -0.56
CA SER A 130 0.83 -3.98 0.60
C SER A 130 0.61 -2.47 0.53
N PHE A 131 0.82 -1.87 -0.64
CA PHE A 131 0.63 -0.44 -0.85
C PHE A 131 -0.79 0.02 -0.55
N LEU A 132 -1.79 -0.71 -1.01
CA LEU A 132 -3.20 -0.42 -0.73
C LEU A 132 -3.52 -0.53 0.76
N ILE A 133 -3.10 -1.61 1.42
CA ILE A 133 -3.35 -1.82 2.85
C ILE A 133 -2.71 -0.71 3.68
N TYR A 134 -1.44 -0.39 3.45
CA TYR A 134 -0.76 0.66 4.22
C TYR A 134 -1.34 2.05 3.96
N ASN A 135 -1.75 2.35 2.71
CA ASN A 135 -2.44 3.61 2.44
C ASN A 135 -3.77 3.73 3.20
N LEU A 136 -4.58 2.68 3.19
CA LEU A 136 -5.83 2.64 3.93
C LEU A 136 -5.59 2.80 5.44
N TYR A 137 -4.56 2.16 5.96
CA TYR A 137 -4.17 2.29 7.36
C TYR A 137 -3.77 3.73 7.71
N PHE A 138 -2.87 4.36 6.93
CA PHE A 138 -2.44 5.74 7.16
C PHE A 138 -3.58 6.74 7.01
N LEU A 139 -4.46 6.56 6.02
CA LEU A 139 -5.65 7.40 5.85
C LEU A 139 -6.61 7.27 7.03
N SER A 140 -6.77 6.06 7.56
CA SER A 140 -7.60 5.80 8.74
C SER A 140 -7.02 6.46 9.98
N LEU A 141 -5.72 6.30 10.23
CA LEU A 141 -5.02 6.98 11.32
C LEU A 141 -5.15 8.50 11.21
N TYR A 142 -4.94 9.05 10.03
CA TYR A 142 -5.08 10.50 9.80
C TYR A 142 -6.48 11.00 10.14
N LYS A 143 -7.53 10.27 9.73
CA LYS A 143 -8.91 10.61 10.06
C LYS A 143 -9.17 10.55 11.56
N VAL A 144 -8.66 9.51 12.25
CA VAL A 144 -8.80 9.36 13.71
C VAL A 144 -8.09 10.50 14.44
N CYS A 145 -6.84 10.82 14.09
CA CYS A 145 -6.10 11.93 14.69
C CYS A 145 -6.85 13.26 14.50
N ARG A 146 -7.37 13.51 13.30
CA ARG A 146 -8.17 14.70 13.02
C ARG A 146 -9.47 14.74 13.83
N PHE A 147 -10.16 13.62 13.98
CA PHE A 147 -11.37 13.51 14.77
C PHE A 147 -11.11 13.80 16.25
N LEU A 148 -10.03 13.26 16.79
CA LEU A 148 -9.60 13.46 18.18
C LEU A 148 -8.92 14.83 18.41
N LYS A 149 -8.80 15.66 17.36
CA LYS A 149 -8.07 16.97 17.42
C LYS A 149 -6.63 16.84 17.95
N LEU A 150 -6.02 15.67 17.74
CA LEU A 150 -4.59 15.45 18.01
C LEU A 150 -3.80 16.10 16.87
N ASN A 151 -3.11 17.21 17.19
CA ASN A 151 -2.27 17.95 16.24
C ASN A 151 -0.82 17.47 16.30
#